data_798563f8a16bd42116b269000cd14838
#
_entry.id   798563f8a16bd42116b269000cd14838
#
_cell.length_a   1.000
_cell.length_b   1.000
_cell.length_c   1.000
_cell.angle_alpha   90.00
_cell.angle_beta   90.00
_cell.angle_gamma   90.00
#
_symmetry.space_group_name_H-M   'P 1'
#
loop_
_entity.id
_entity.type
_entity.pdbx_description
1 polymer ?
#
loop_
_entity_poly.entity_id
_entity_poly.type
_entity_poly.pdbx_seq_one_letter_code
_entity_poly.pdbx_strand_id
1 'polypeptide(L)'
;MRRFFQFLLVKPVLWMANRFSSKPDLQRVHAALSKLLQHIVENPGKKGLVLNIDQFVHKKFIIFSDHHKGAKNGADDFRNAEDNYLRALDYYYSKDFCYVSLGDCEELWENLLTPVKKNNQSTIEKEKLFLNRGAYIKIFGNHDVFWNNDPLADWQLKRMYGSAIKIYEGLILMKRIKERDIRIFLTHGHQGDGQSDGNKFSAWFVSRVWGPLQSYLQLNPNTPAYDAHLKTEHNHFMYEWSAKQKDLLLVTGHTHQPVFESLTHLERLYRQLLAARESKNEKAITDLEGQIRFRRKEYDHIATDYLKMKPTYFNTGCCCFTDGDITGIEIEGNDIRLVKWLYESGASIRRVLEQINLEELTERI
;
A
#
# COMPACT_ATOMS: atom_id res chain seq x y z
N MET A 1 -6.70 7.75 35.43
CA MET A 1 -5.60 6.78 35.43
C MET A 1 -4.86 6.75 34.08
N ARG A 2 -5.52 6.48 32.93
CA ARG A 2 -4.86 6.42 31.61
C ARG A 2 -4.00 7.65 31.27
N ARG A 3 -4.51 8.90 31.43
CA ARG A 3 -3.76 10.15 31.18
C ARG A 3 -2.52 10.30 32.06
N PHE A 4 -2.55 9.79 33.29
CA PHE A 4 -1.40 9.79 34.19
C PHE A 4 -0.30 8.82 33.71
N PHE A 5 -0.68 7.60 33.31
CA PHE A 5 0.27 6.65 32.75
C PHE A 5 0.81 7.09 31.38
N GLN A 6 -0.02 7.72 30.55
CA GLN A 6 0.44 8.35 29.31
C GLN A 6 1.52 9.39 29.61
N PHE A 7 1.27 10.31 30.54
CA PHE A 7 2.25 11.35 30.90
C PHE A 7 3.57 10.77 31.39
N LEU A 8 3.56 9.71 32.20
CA LEU A 8 4.77 9.08 32.73
C LEU A 8 5.51 8.20 31.72
N LEU A 9 4.78 7.46 30.89
CA LEU A 9 5.36 6.38 30.06
C LEU A 9 5.63 6.81 28.62
N VAL A 10 4.99 7.86 28.10
CA VAL A 10 5.17 8.30 26.70
C VAL A 10 6.64 8.55 26.37
N LYS A 11 7.35 9.36 27.17
CA LYS A 11 8.75 9.70 26.91
C LYS A 11 9.70 8.50 26.98
N PRO A 12 9.66 7.65 28.02
CA PRO A 12 10.46 6.43 28.07
C PRO A 12 10.14 5.44 26.94
N VAL A 13 8.87 5.29 26.61
CA VAL A 13 8.43 4.37 25.55
C VAL A 13 8.86 4.88 24.17
N LEU A 14 8.70 6.16 23.88
CA LEU A 14 9.21 6.76 22.64
C LEU A 14 10.74 6.70 22.56
N TRP A 15 11.45 6.93 23.67
CA TRP A 15 12.91 6.79 23.70
C TRP A 15 13.33 5.34 23.42
N MET A 16 12.68 4.35 24.02
CA MET A 16 12.93 2.93 23.73
C MET A 16 12.60 2.60 22.27
N ALA A 17 11.45 3.04 21.77
CA ALA A 17 11.06 2.84 20.39
C ALA A 17 12.13 3.41 19.44
N ASN A 18 12.54 4.66 19.62
CA ASN A 18 13.56 5.32 18.79
C ASN A 18 14.95 4.66 18.92
N ARG A 19 15.29 4.14 20.10
CA ARG A 19 16.59 3.50 20.36
C ARG A 19 16.69 2.10 19.77
N PHE A 20 15.59 1.35 19.77
CA PHE A 20 15.54 -0.06 19.41
C PHE A 20 14.76 -0.30 18.12
N SER A 21 14.11 0.73 17.53
CA SER A 21 13.52 0.61 16.20
C SER A 21 14.63 0.37 15.18
N SER A 22 14.48 -0.66 14.37
CA SER A 22 15.37 -0.86 13.24
C SER A 22 15.03 0.17 12.17
N LYS A 23 16.03 0.92 11.72
CA LYS A 23 15.89 1.73 10.51
C LYS A 23 15.85 0.81 9.29
N PRO A 24 15.10 1.15 8.26
CA PRO A 24 15.15 0.43 7.00
C PRO A 24 16.62 0.37 6.50
N ASP A 25 17.04 -0.80 6.10
CA ASP A 25 18.39 -1.03 5.57
C ASP A 25 18.28 -1.42 4.10
N LEU A 26 18.93 -0.67 3.22
CA LEU A 26 18.88 -0.83 1.78
C LEU A 26 19.20 -2.26 1.34
N GLN A 27 20.26 -2.85 1.88
CA GLN A 27 20.71 -4.18 1.47
C GLN A 27 19.72 -5.26 1.90
N ARG A 28 19.18 -5.15 3.12
CA ARG A 28 18.16 -6.09 3.62
C ARG A 28 16.88 -6.00 2.81
N VAL A 29 16.39 -4.79 2.52
CA VAL A 29 15.19 -4.57 1.70
C VAL A 29 15.38 -5.18 0.31
N HIS A 30 16.50 -4.87 -0.36
CA HIS A 30 16.80 -5.41 -1.69
C HIS A 30 16.94 -6.94 -1.69
N ALA A 31 17.59 -7.51 -0.68
CA ALA A 31 17.74 -8.96 -0.54
C ALA A 31 16.38 -9.65 -0.29
N ALA A 32 15.53 -9.05 0.56
CA ALA A 32 14.22 -9.59 0.88
C ALA A 32 13.28 -9.58 -0.34
N LEU A 33 13.22 -8.47 -1.08
CA LEU A 33 12.44 -8.36 -2.31
C LEU A 33 12.91 -9.37 -3.38
N SER A 34 14.23 -9.49 -3.57
CA SER A 34 14.80 -10.44 -4.53
C SER A 34 14.49 -11.88 -4.16
N LYS A 35 14.62 -12.23 -2.88
CA LYS A 35 14.31 -13.56 -2.36
C LYS A 35 12.81 -13.89 -2.49
N LEU A 36 11.94 -12.92 -2.21
CA LEU A 36 10.49 -13.12 -2.35
C LEU A 36 10.11 -13.31 -3.82
N LEU A 37 10.59 -12.45 -4.71
CA LEU A 37 10.36 -12.55 -6.16
C LEU A 37 10.80 -13.91 -6.70
N GLN A 38 12.03 -14.33 -6.38
CA GLN A 38 12.57 -15.63 -6.78
C GLN A 38 11.71 -16.77 -6.25
N HIS A 39 11.33 -16.72 -4.95
CA HIS A 39 10.52 -17.78 -4.36
C HIS A 39 9.15 -17.92 -5.03
N ILE A 40 8.50 -16.80 -5.39
CA ILE A 40 7.18 -16.82 -6.05
C ILE A 40 7.31 -17.42 -7.46
N VAL A 41 8.37 -17.06 -8.19
CA VAL A 41 8.62 -17.61 -9.54
C VAL A 41 8.91 -19.12 -9.49
N GLU A 42 9.72 -19.56 -8.55
CA GLU A 42 10.10 -20.97 -8.42
C GLU A 42 8.99 -21.84 -7.81
N ASN A 43 8.17 -21.27 -6.93
CA ASN A 43 7.13 -21.99 -6.18
C ASN A 43 5.79 -21.25 -6.20
N PRO A 44 5.17 -21.07 -7.38
CA PRO A 44 3.89 -20.37 -7.47
C PRO A 44 2.81 -21.07 -6.65
N GLY A 45 2.00 -20.25 -5.96
CA GLY A 45 0.96 -20.74 -5.07
C GLY A 45 1.40 -21.01 -3.63
N LYS A 46 2.70 -20.89 -3.27
CA LYS A 46 3.16 -20.97 -1.87
C LYS A 46 3.12 -19.60 -1.20
N LYS A 47 4.14 -18.77 -1.39
CA LYS A 47 4.20 -17.40 -0.85
C LYS A 47 3.50 -16.37 -1.71
N GLY A 48 3.24 -16.68 -2.96
CA GLY A 48 2.56 -15.79 -3.88
C GLY A 48 2.03 -16.50 -5.11
N LEU A 49 1.30 -15.75 -5.92
CA LEU A 49 0.72 -16.21 -7.18
C LEU A 49 1.48 -15.63 -8.38
N VAL A 50 1.44 -16.36 -9.48
CA VAL A 50 1.81 -15.86 -10.81
C VAL A 50 0.59 -15.99 -11.70
N LEU A 51 0.07 -14.87 -12.19
CA LEU A 51 -1.13 -14.81 -13.03
C LEU A 51 -0.79 -14.15 -14.37
N ASN A 52 -1.19 -14.79 -15.46
CA ASN A 52 -1.15 -14.16 -16.78
C ASN A 52 -2.44 -13.37 -16.98
N ILE A 53 -2.34 -12.04 -17.09
CA ILE A 53 -3.51 -11.14 -17.23
C ILE A 53 -4.34 -11.50 -18.47
N ASP A 54 -3.69 -11.84 -19.58
CA ASP A 54 -4.35 -12.11 -20.85
C ASP A 54 -5.14 -13.43 -20.82
N GLN A 55 -4.76 -14.36 -19.94
CA GLN A 55 -5.39 -15.67 -19.75
C GLN A 55 -6.33 -15.71 -18.54
N PHE A 56 -6.20 -14.78 -17.59
CA PHE A 56 -7.02 -14.76 -16.39
C PHE A 56 -8.45 -14.31 -16.73
N VAL A 57 -9.45 -14.88 -16.04
CA VAL A 57 -10.86 -14.59 -16.30
C VAL A 57 -11.15 -13.10 -16.08
N HIS A 58 -10.65 -12.55 -14.98
CA HIS A 58 -10.79 -11.13 -14.66
C HIS A 58 -9.55 -10.37 -15.12
N LYS A 59 -9.67 -9.63 -16.22
CA LYS A 59 -8.54 -8.95 -16.89
C LYS A 59 -8.26 -7.55 -16.38
N LYS A 60 -9.05 -7.09 -15.40
CA LYS A 60 -8.97 -5.77 -14.79
C LYS A 60 -8.65 -5.93 -13.31
N PHE A 61 -7.73 -5.12 -12.80
CA PHE A 61 -7.31 -5.18 -11.40
C PHE A 61 -7.47 -3.81 -10.75
N ILE A 62 -8.01 -3.80 -9.53
CA ILE A 62 -7.89 -2.69 -8.59
C ILE A 62 -7.06 -3.15 -7.40
N ILE A 63 -6.05 -2.37 -7.06
CA ILE A 63 -5.11 -2.66 -5.98
C ILE A 63 -5.27 -1.55 -4.94
N PHE A 64 -5.73 -1.91 -3.74
CA PHE A 64 -5.76 -1.05 -2.57
C PHE A 64 -4.88 -1.64 -1.48
N SER A 65 -4.27 -0.79 -0.65
CA SER A 65 -3.48 -1.18 0.51
C SER A 65 -3.77 -0.30 1.72
N ASP A 66 -3.17 -0.64 2.86
CA ASP A 66 -3.10 0.22 4.03
C ASP A 66 -4.48 0.76 4.46
N HIS A 67 -5.41 -0.16 4.67
CA HIS A 67 -6.75 0.20 5.14
C HIS A 67 -6.72 0.48 6.64
N HIS A 68 -5.93 -0.28 7.42
CA HIS A 68 -5.86 -0.22 8.87
C HIS A 68 -7.24 -0.28 9.52
N LYS A 69 -8.08 -1.24 9.07
CA LYS A 69 -9.42 -1.46 9.63
C LYS A 69 -9.33 -1.85 11.10
N GLY A 70 -9.59 -0.89 11.97
CA GLY A 70 -9.54 -1.04 13.43
C GLY A 70 -10.89 -1.41 14.05
N ALA A 71 -11.02 -1.15 15.35
CA ALA A 71 -12.20 -1.45 16.14
C ALA A 71 -13.24 -0.31 16.20
N LYS A 72 -13.18 0.66 15.29
CA LYS A 72 -13.99 1.90 15.28
C LYS A 72 -13.90 2.70 16.58
N ASN A 73 -12.76 2.59 17.26
CA ASN A 73 -12.41 3.39 18.42
C ASN A 73 -11.56 4.62 18.02
N GLY A 74 -10.98 5.33 18.98
CA GLY A 74 -10.17 6.52 18.71
C GLY A 74 -8.81 6.24 18.02
N ALA A 75 -8.48 4.98 17.76
CA ALA A 75 -7.26 4.52 17.08
C ALA A 75 -7.59 3.84 15.74
N ASP A 76 -8.71 4.17 15.11
CA ASP A 76 -9.15 3.58 13.85
C ASP A 76 -9.02 4.61 12.73
N ASP A 77 -7.96 4.51 11.96
CA ASP A 77 -7.65 5.43 10.87
C ASP A 77 -8.58 5.23 9.66
N PHE A 78 -9.12 4.02 9.47
CA PHE A 78 -10.01 3.68 8.37
C PHE A 78 -11.41 4.30 8.48
N ARG A 79 -11.85 4.66 9.68
CA ARG A 79 -13.22 5.08 9.95
C ARG A 79 -13.74 6.17 9.01
N ASN A 80 -12.90 7.16 8.68
CA ASN A 80 -13.28 8.28 7.82
C ASN A 80 -13.33 7.87 6.34
N ALA A 81 -12.57 6.85 5.94
CA ALA A 81 -12.44 6.40 4.57
C ALA A 81 -13.44 5.29 4.19
N GLU A 82 -14.16 4.71 5.17
CA GLU A 82 -15.03 3.55 4.95
C GLU A 82 -16.07 3.78 3.87
N ASP A 83 -16.73 4.95 3.84
CA ASP A 83 -17.77 5.23 2.85
C ASP A 83 -17.20 5.29 1.43
N ASN A 84 -16.07 5.95 1.23
CA ASN A 84 -15.38 5.99 -0.06
C ASN A 84 -14.93 4.60 -0.49
N TYR A 85 -14.43 3.79 0.44
CA TYR A 85 -14.01 2.42 0.18
C TYR A 85 -15.18 1.52 -0.23
N LEU A 86 -16.31 1.58 0.47
CA LEU A 86 -17.50 0.81 0.13
C LEU A 86 -18.03 1.17 -1.26
N ARG A 87 -18.06 2.46 -1.60
CA ARG A 87 -18.45 2.94 -2.93
C ARG A 87 -17.48 2.51 -4.02
N ALA A 88 -16.17 2.54 -3.72
CA ALA A 88 -15.16 2.03 -4.64
C ALA A 88 -15.36 0.55 -4.92
N LEU A 89 -15.57 -0.27 -3.88
CA LEU A 89 -15.81 -1.70 -4.06
C LEU A 89 -17.07 -1.96 -4.91
N ASP A 90 -18.17 -1.23 -4.69
CA ASP A 90 -19.39 -1.36 -5.53
C ASP A 90 -19.11 -1.06 -7.01
N TYR A 91 -18.38 0.03 -7.26
CA TYR A 91 -17.99 0.39 -8.63
C TYR A 91 -17.14 -0.70 -9.29
N TYR A 92 -16.06 -1.14 -8.63
CA TYR A 92 -15.15 -2.13 -9.21
C TYR A 92 -15.80 -3.50 -9.36
N TYR A 93 -16.68 -3.88 -8.44
CA TYR A 93 -17.47 -5.09 -8.57
C TYR A 93 -18.37 -5.04 -9.81
N SER A 94 -19.09 -3.93 -10.03
CA SER A 94 -19.97 -3.75 -11.18
C SER A 94 -19.25 -3.69 -12.52
N LYS A 95 -17.95 -3.37 -12.53
CA LYS A 95 -17.09 -3.25 -13.71
C LYS A 95 -16.21 -4.48 -13.96
N ASP A 96 -16.44 -5.56 -13.24
CA ASP A 96 -15.73 -6.84 -13.34
C ASP A 96 -14.22 -6.77 -13.07
N PHE A 97 -13.83 -5.96 -12.10
CA PHE A 97 -12.44 -5.94 -11.62
C PHE A 97 -12.15 -7.09 -10.65
N CYS A 98 -10.92 -7.62 -10.71
CA CYS A 98 -10.33 -8.38 -9.64
C CYS A 98 -9.81 -7.41 -8.57
N TYR A 99 -10.17 -7.63 -7.32
CA TYR A 99 -9.70 -6.83 -6.20
C TYR A 99 -8.46 -7.46 -5.56
N VAL A 100 -7.37 -6.69 -5.47
CA VAL A 100 -6.15 -7.06 -4.74
C VAL A 100 -6.05 -6.20 -3.50
N SER A 101 -6.14 -6.82 -2.32
CA SER A 101 -5.86 -6.21 -1.03
C SER A 101 -4.37 -6.39 -0.71
N LEU A 102 -3.59 -5.30 -0.82
CA LEU A 102 -2.12 -5.33 -0.83
C LEU A 102 -1.50 -5.04 0.55
N GLY A 103 -1.98 -5.73 1.57
CA GLY A 103 -1.44 -5.66 2.94
C GLY A 103 -2.02 -4.55 3.80
N ASP A 104 -1.80 -4.68 5.10
CA ASP A 104 -2.29 -3.79 6.15
C ASP A 104 -3.79 -3.52 6.05
N CYS A 105 -4.52 -4.61 5.79
CA CYS A 105 -5.97 -4.57 5.66
C CYS A 105 -6.65 -4.41 7.02
N GLU A 106 -6.24 -5.24 7.99
CA GLU A 106 -6.71 -5.21 9.36
C GLU A 106 -5.62 -4.66 10.29
N GLU A 107 -6.00 -3.72 11.18
CA GLU A 107 -5.11 -3.19 12.22
C GLU A 107 -5.05 -4.15 13.42
N LEU A 108 -4.21 -5.18 13.30
CA LEU A 108 -4.07 -6.23 14.32
C LEU A 108 -2.87 -6.02 15.25
N TRP A 109 -2.12 -4.96 15.08
CA TRP A 109 -1.13 -4.57 16.08
C TRP A 109 -1.77 -3.92 17.28
N GLU A 110 -2.74 -3.05 17.06
CA GLU A 110 -3.38 -2.26 18.12
C GLU A 110 -4.73 -2.85 18.54
N ASN A 111 -5.31 -3.76 17.77
CA ASN A 111 -6.64 -4.28 18.00
C ASN A 111 -6.69 -5.80 18.00
N LEU A 112 -7.61 -6.35 18.80
CA LEU A 112 -7.96 -7.77 18.73
C LEU A 112 -8.84 -8.02 17.49
N LEU A 113 -8.69 -9.19 16.88
CA LEU A 113 -9.45 -9.57 15.69
C LEU A 113 -10.98 -9.52 15.87
N THR A 114 -11.49 -9.92 17.05
CA THR A 114 -12.94 -9.97 17.29
C THR A 114 -13.63 -8.61 17.15
N PRO A 115 -13.18 -7.50 17.80
CA PRO A 115 -13.77 -6.19 17.59
C PRO A 115 -13.52 -5.64 16.17
N VAL A 116 -12.37 -5.90 15.55
CA VAL A 116 -12.10 -5.52 14.16
C VAL A 116 -13.13 -6.16 13.23
N LYS A 117 -13.30 -7.47 13.30
CA LYS A 117 -14.30 -8.20 12.52
C LYS A 117 -15.72 -7.67 12.76
N LYS A 118 -16.10 -7.47 14.02
CA LYS A 118 -17.46 -7.01 14.38
C LYS A 118 -17.78 -5.63 13.79
N ASN A 119 -16.82 -4.73 13.83
CA ASN A 119 -17.04 -3.34 13.44
C ASN A 119 -16.85 -3.07 11.93
N ASN A 120 -16.27 -4.01 11.18
CA ASN A 120 -16.02 -3.90 9.74
C ASN A 120 -16.82 -4.92 8.91
N GLN A 121 -18.00 -5.33 9.38
CA GLN A 121 -18.83 -6.32 8.66
C GLN A 121 -19.24 -5.82 7.27
N SER A 122 -19.58 -4.54 7.11
CA SER A 122 -19.96 -3.95 5.83
C SER A 122 -18.87 -4.14 4.76
N THR A 123 -17.62 -3.87 5.12
CA THR A 123 -16.48 -4.02 4.21
C THR A 123 -16.20 -5.49 3.89
N ILE A 124 -16.25 -6.36 4.91
CA ILE A 124 -16.06 -7.81 4.75
C ILE A 124 -17.13 -8.40 3.81
N GLU A 125 -18.40 -8.00 3.95
CA GLU A 125 -19.47 -8.48 3.06
C GLU A 125 -19.25 -8.02 1.61
N LYS A 126 -18.73 -6.82 1.38
CA LYS A 126 -18.36 -6.36 0.03
C LYS A 126 -17.18 -7.15 -0.53
N GLU A 127 -16.14 -7.38 0.26
CA GLU A 127 -14.98 -8.18 -0.14
C GLU A 127 -15.38 -9.63 -0.48
N LYS A 128 -16.35 -10.21 0.25
CA LYS A 128 -16.92 -11.53 -0.05
C LYS A 128 -17.53 -11.63 -1.46
N LEU A 129 -18.11 -10.56 -1.96
CA LEU A 129 -18.66 -10.58 -3.32
C LEU A 129 -17.57 -10.88 -4.36
N PHE A 130 -16.40 -10.24 -4.21
CA PHE A 130 -15.24 -10.54 -5.06
C PHE A 130 -14.70 -11.94 -4.82
N LEU A 131 -14.61 -12.38 -3.58
CA LEU A 131 -14.16 -13.73 -3.25
C LEU A 131 -15.07 -14.81 -3.86
N ASN A 132 -16.39 -14.64 -3.78
CA ASN A 132 -17.36 -15.60 -4.27
C ASN A 132 -17.33 -15.76 -5.80
N ARG A 133 -16.88 -14.73 -6.54
CA ARG A 133 -16.69 -14.84 -8.00
C ARG A 133 -15.26 -15.18 -8.41
N GLY A 134 -14.36 -15.50 -7.45
CA GLY A 134 -12.96 -15.83 -7.73
C GLY A 134 -12.09 -14.62 -8.13
N ALA A 135 -12.50 -13.41 -7.76
CA ALA A 135 -11.86 -12.14 -8.11
C ALA A 135 -11.30 -11.39 -6.90
N TYR A 136 -10.84 -12.11 -5.88
CA TYR A 136 -10.22 -11.52 -4.68
C TYR A 136 -8.88 -12.16 -4.38
N ILE A 137 -7.84 -11.34 -4.24
CA ILE A 137 -6.50 -11.76 -3.83
C ILE A 137 -6.12 -10.94 -2.61
N LYS A 138 -5.75 -11.62 -1.52
CA LYS A 138 -5.34 -10.98 -0.28
C LYS A 138 -3.86 -11.22 -0.02
N ILE A 139 -3.13 -10.14 0.18
CA ILE A 139 -1.71 -10.10 0.55
C ILE A 139 -1.64 -9.53 1.97
N PHE A 140 -0.77 -10.06 2.81
CA PHE A 140 -0.57 -9.51 4.15
C PHE A 140 0.51 -8.42 4.15
N GLY A 141 0.37 -7.46 5.07
CA GLY A 141 1.39 -6.48 5.41
C GLY A 141 1.97 -6.71 6.81
N ASN A 142 2.61 -5.71 7.36
CA ASN A 142 3.19 -5.83 8.69
C ASN A 142 2.15 -5.70 9.82
N HIS A 143 1.09 -4.91 9.66
CA HIS A 143 0.04 -4.77 10.68
C HIS A 143 -0.90 -5.96 10.73
N ASP A 144 -0.99 -6.73 9.66
CA ASP A 144 -1.80 -7.94 9.59
C ASP A 144 -0.97 -9.22 9.30
N VAL A 145 0.34 -9.19 9.60
CA VAL A 145 1.25 -10.36 9.56
C VAL A 145 0.76 -11.52 10.45
N PHE A 146 -0.18 -11.26 11.36
CA PHE A 146 -0.93 -12.24 12.11
C PHE A 146 -1.46 -13.37 11.22
N TRP A 147 -1.95 -13.04 10.03
CA TRP A 147 -2.49 -14.02 9.09
C TRP A 147 -1.46 -15.05 8.58
N ASN A 148 -0.18 -14.69 8.57
CA ASN A 148 0.90 -15.60 8.19
C ASN A 148 1.44 -16.43 9.37
N ASN A 149 1.28 -15.95 10.60
CA ASN A 149 1.95 -16.49 11.78
C ASN A 149 1.03 -17.25 12.74
N ASP A 150 -0.28 -16.99 12.74
CA ASP A 150 -1.23 -17.66 13.64
C ASP A 150 -1.66 -19.02 13.07
N PRO A 151 -1.50 -20.13 13.82
CA PRO A 151 -1.92 -21.46 13.37
C PRO A 151 -3.42 -21.58 13.11
N LEU A 152 -4.23 -20.69 13.66
CA LEU A 152 -5.68 -20.66 13.50
C LEU A 152 -6.13 -19.65 12.42
N ALA A 153 -5.21 -19.03 11.72
CA ALA A 153 -5.51 -17.99 10.71
C ALA A 153 -6.52 -18.48 9.67
N ASP A 154 -6.29 -19.65 9.07
CA ASP A 154 -7.18 -20.23 8.06
C ASP A 154 -8.61 -20.45 8.60
N TRP A 155 -8.74 -20.92 9.83
CA TRP A 155 -10.04 -21.11 10.46
C TRP A 155 -10.73 -19.79 10.76
N GLN A 156 -9.99 -18.78 11.23
CA GLN A 156 -10.50 -17.44 11.51
C GLN A 156 -10.95 -16.73 10.22
N LEU A 157 -10.15 -16.82 9.17
CA LEU A 157 -10.48 -16.30 7.84
C LEU A 157 -11.73 -16.96 7.27
N LYS A 158 -11.82 -18.29 7.35
CA LYS A 158 -13.03 -19.01 6.94
C LYS A 158 -14.26 -18.55 7.70
N ARG A 159 -14.15 -18.28 9.00
CA ARG A 159 -15.25 -17.70 9.79
C ARG A 159 -15.56 -16.25 9.44
N MET A 160 -14.58 -15.50 8.98
CA MET A 160 -14.72 -14.09 8.58
C MET A 160 -15.36 -13.96 7.22
N TYR A 161 -14.89 -14.72 6.24
CA TYR A 161 -15.31 -14.62 4.85
C TYR A 161 -16.35 -15.65 4.41
N GLY A 162 -16.63 -16.66 5.24
CA GLY A 162 -17.59 -17.73 4.92
C GLY A 162 -17.01 -18.85 4.05
N SER A 163 -15.86 -18.65 3.43
CA SER A 163 -15.13 -19.60 2.60
C SER A 163 -13.64 -19.57 2.90
N ALA A 164 -12.90 -20.59 2.48
CA ALA A 164 -11.46 -20.60 2.62
C ALA A 164 -10.84 -19.52 1.71
N ILE A 165 -9.93 -18.74 2.29
CA ILE A 165 -9.13 -17.76 1.56
C ILE A 165 -7.67 -18.00 1.89
N LYS A 166 -6.82 -18.07 0.87
CA LYS A 166 -5.39 -18.13 1.03
C LYS A 166 -4.80 -16.73 0.97
N ILE A 167 -3.98 -16.41 1.95
CA ILE A 167 -3.26 -15.13 2.01
C ILE A 167 -1.83 -15.34 1.50
N TYR A 168 -1.31 -14.35 0.80
CA TYR A 168 0.01 -14.39 0.16
C TYR A 168 0.90 -13.26 0.66
N GLU A 169 2.20 -13.37 0.36
CA GLU A 169 3.20 -12.33 0.61
C GLU A 169 3.41 -11.43 -0.63
N GLY A 170 3.05 -11.94 -1.82
CA GLY A 170 3.12 -11.19 -3.07
C GLY A 170 2.35 -11.82 -4.22
N LEU A 171 2.27 -11.07 -5.32
CA LEU A 171 1.59 -11.45 -6.56
C LEU A 171 2.41 -10.97 -7.75
N ILE A 172 2.59 -11.80 -8.76
CA ILE A 172 3.17 -11.41 -10.04
C ILE A 172 2.09 -11.48 -11.10
N LEU A 173 1.78 -10.33 -11.71
CA LEU A 173 0.94 -10.26 -12.89
C LEU A 173 1.84 -10.24 -14.12
N MET A 174 1.64 -11.20 -15.01
CA MET A 174 2.37 -11.31 -16.28
C MET A 174 1.52 -10.73 -17.39
N LYS A 175 2.09 -9.86 -18.20
CA LYS A 175 1.42 -9.30 -19.38
C LYS A 175 2.35 -9.27 -20.57
N ARG A 176 1.87 -9.76 -21.71
CA ARG A 176 2.59 -9.66 -22.97
C ARG A 176 2.39 -8.28 -23.58
N ILE A 177 3.46 -7.53 -23.74
CA ILE A 177 3.47 -6.22 -24.42
C ILE A 177 4.42 -6.34 -25.62
N LYS A 178 3.89 -6.30 -26.84
CA LYS A 178 4.67 -6.57 -28.06
C LYS A 178 5.43 -7.91 -27.92
N GLU A 179 6.75 -7.88 -27.99
CA GLU A 179 7.62 -9.05 -27.87
C GLU A 179 8.17 -9.29 -26.44
N ARG A 180 7.77 -8.46 -25.45
CA ARG A 180 8.28 -8.53 -24.07
C ARG A 180 7.22 -9.06 -23.11
N ASP A 181 7.61 -9.92 -22.19
CA ASP A 181 6.79 -10.37 -21.07
C ASP A 181 7.10 -9.49 -19.86
N ILE A 182 6.19 -8.54 -19.59
CA ILE A 182 6.30 -7.61 -18.49
C ILE A 182 5.74 -8.23 -17.22
N ARG A 183 6.51 -8.18 -16.15
CA ARG A 183 6.11 -8.61 -14.82
C ARG A 183 5.72 -7.40 -13.98
N ILE A 184 4.50 -7.40 -13.45
CA ILE A 184 4.08 -6.43 -12.44
C ILE A 184 4.10 -7.17 -11.11
N PHE A 185 5.10 -6.89 -10.28
CA PHE A 185 5.29 -7.52 -8.98
C PHE A 185 4.63 -6.67 -7.90
N LEU A 186 3.65 -7.25 -7.22
CA LEU A 186 2.89 -6.63 -6.14
C LEU A 186 3.30 -7.26 -4.81
N THR A 187 3.71 -6.45 -3.86
CA THR A 187 3.97 -6.86 -2.48
C THR A 187 3.72 -5.66 -1.57
N HIS A 188 3.46 -5.90 -0.29
CA HIS A 188 3.09 -4.77 0.59
C HIS A 188 4.21 -3.72 0.70
N GLY A 189 5.47 -4.14 0.76
CA GLY A 189 6.60 -3.23 0.83
C GLY A 189 7.34 -3.21 2.16
N HIS A 190 6.87 -3.95 3.16
CA HIS A 190 7.53 -4.08 4.47
C HIS A 190 8.72 -5.05 4.51
N GLN A 191 8.98 -5.74 3.39
CA GLN A 191 10.03 -6.76 3.30
C GLN A 191 11.41 -6.19 3.59
N GLY A 192 12.16 -6.84 4.47
CA GLY A 192 13.47 -6.39 4.92
C GLY A 192 13.45 -5.33 6.02
N ASP A 193 12.28 -4.88 6.47
CA ASP A 193 12.17 -4.09 7.69
C ASP A 193 12.39 -5.00 8.91
N GLY A 194 13.40 -4.66 9.73
CA GLY A 194 13.80 -5.50 10.87
C GLY A 194 12.76 -5.64 11.98
N GLN A 195 11.71 -4.81 12.00
CA GLN A 195 10.58 -4.95 12.91
C GLN A 195 9.54 -5.95 12.39
N SER A 196 9.44 -6.10 11.09
CA SER A 196 8.38 -6.82 10.42
C SER A 196 8.82 -8.16 9.85
N ASP A 197 10.13 -8.35 9.61
CA ASP A 197 10.64 -9.49 8.84
C ASP A 197 11.38 -10.51 9.73
N GLY A 198 10.71 -11.63 9.97
CA GLY A 198 11.40 -12.91 10.17
C GLY A 198 11.70 -13.39 11.59
N ASN A 199 11.36 -12.70 12.67
CA ASN A 199 11.57 -13.24 14.02
C ASN A 199 10.24 -13.51 14.74
N LYS A 200 9.85 -14.78 14.82
CA LYS A 200 8.62 -15.23 15.52
C LYS A 200 8.52 -14.68 16.96
N PHE A 201 9.65 -14.51 17.65
CA PHE A 201 9.67 -13.94 19.00
C PHE A 201 9.40 -12.43 18.96
N SER A 202 9.98 -11.71 18.00
CA SER A 202 9.71 -10.28 17.80
C SER A 202 8.25 -10.04 17.42
N ALA A 203 7.70 -10.82 16.50
CA ALA A 203 6.29 -10.73 16.12
C ALA A 203 5.35 -11.06 17.29
N TRP A 204 5.68 -12.08 18.10
CA TRP A 204 4.94 -12.40 19.33
C TRP A 204 5.02 -11.25 20.35
N PHE A 205 6.21 -10.72 20.59
CA PHE A 205 6.42 -9.61 21.54
C PHE A 205 5.66 -8.36 21.09
N VAL A 206 5.76 -8.00 19.82
CA VAL A 206 5.05 -6.84 19.24
C VAL A 206 3.55 -7.04 19.37
N SER A 207 3.01 -8.18 18.99
CA SER A 207 1.56 -8.42 19.01
C SER A 207 0.96 -8.59 20.42
N ARG A 208 1.73 -9.14 21.37
CA ARG A 208 1.19 -9.49 22.71
C ARG A 208 1.59 -8.50 23.82
N VAL A 209 2.67 -7.78 23.66
CA VAL A 209 3.18 -6.87 24.70
C VAL A 209 3.21 -5.43 24.17
N TRP A 210 3.85 -5.20 23.03
CA TRP A 210 4.07 -3.87 22.50
C TRP A 210 2.80 -3.24 21.94
N GLY A 211 2.04 -3.93 21.11
CA GLY A 211 0.79 -3.44 20.52
C GLY A 211 -0.26 -3.05 21.58
N PRO A 212 -0.58 -3.89 22.57
CA PRO A 212 -1.46 -3.52 23.67
C PRO A 212 -0.96 -2.31 24.48
N LEU A 213 0.37 -2.17 24.67
CA LEU A 213 0.96 -1.03 25.36
C LEU A 213 0.84 0.25 24.52
N GLN A 214 1.12 0.19 23.22
CA GLN A 214 0.92 1.29 22.27
C GLN A 214 -0.53 1.74 22.21
N SER A 215 -1.47 0.80 22.04
CA SER A 215 -2.90 1.07 22.04
C SER A 215 -3.37 1.72 23.35
N TYR A 216 -2.89 1.21 24.49
CA TYR A 216 -3.22 1.80 25.80
C TYR A 216 -2.67 3.22 25.94
N LEU A 217 -1.46 3.47 25.47
CA LEU A 217 -0.79 4.77 25.55
C LEU A 217 -1.18 5.71 24.39
N GLN A 218 -1.83 5.20 23.33
CA GLN A 218 -2.12 5.93 22.08
C GLN A 218 -0.85 6.52 21.45
N LEU A 219 0.18 5.69 21.36
CA LEU A 219 1.46 6.04 20.75
C LEU A 219 1.59 5.31 19.43
N ASN A 220 1.93 6.04 18.39
CA ASN A 220 2.30 5.50 17.08
C ASN A 220 3.76 5.86 16.79
N PRO A 221 4.74 5.13 17.35
CA PRO A 221 6.15 5.46 17.12
C PRO A 221 6.62 4.84 15.80
N ASN A 222 7.19 5.71 14.95
CA ASN A 222 8.13 5.36 13.88
C ASN A 222 7.75 4.21 12.94
N THR A 223 6.55 4.24 12.38
CA THR A 223 6.31 3.53 11.12
C THR A 223 6.63 4.48 9.96
N PRO A 224 7.12 3.99 8.80
CA PRO A 224 7.32 4.81 7.61
C PRO A 224 6.09 5.66 7.25
N ALA A 225 4.89 5.19 7.60
CA ALA A 225 3.63 5.90 7.36
C ALA A 225 3.49 7.26 8.08
N TYR A 226 4.19 7.50 9.18
CA TYR A 226 4.03 8.72 10.00
C TYR A 226 5.24 9.66 9.95
N ASP A 227 6.38 9.21 9.42
CA ASP A 227 7.60 10.00 9.30
C ASP A 227 7.90 10.30 7.82
N ALA A 228 7.89 11.58 7.44
CA ALA A 228 8.08 11.99 6.05
C ALA A 228 9.47 11.61 5.49
N HIS A 229 10.51 11.65 6.35
CA HIS A 229 11.86 11.26 5.95
C HIS A 229 11.94 9.74 5.70
N LEU A 230 11.39 8.93 6.62
CA LEU A 230 11.39 7.46 6.47
C LEU A 230 10.54 7.02 5.27
N LYS A 231 9.41 7.69 4.98
CA LYS A 231 8.62 7.44 3.76
C LYS A 231 9.44 7.64 2.49
N THR A 232 10.12 8.76 2.42
CA THR A 232 10.91 9.14 1.25
C THR A 232 12.08 8.19 1.06
N GLU A 233 12.81 7.86 2.13
CA GLU A 233 13.93 6.91 2.10
C GLU A 233 13.46 5.50 1.68
N HIS A 234 12.35 5.03 2.24
CA HIS A 234 11.81 3.70 1.90
C HIS A 234 11.33 3.62 0.44
N ASN A 235 10.60 4.63 -0.04
CA ASN A 235 10.22 4.71 -1.45
C ASN A 235 11.45 4.73 -2.38
N HIS A 236 12.53 5.38 -1.97
CA HIS A 236 13.79 5.40 -2.72
C HIS A 236 14.42 4.00 -2.80
N PHE A 237 14.43 3.24 -1.73
CA PHE A 237 14.92 1.84 -1.73
C PHE A 237 14.10 0.95 -2.67
N MET A 238 12.76 1.09 -2.66
CA MET A 238 11.88 0.36 -3.58
C MET A 238 12.17 0.71 -5.03
N TYR A 239 12.35 2.01 -5.31
CA TYR A 239 12.74 2.49 -6.63
C TYR A 239 14.09 1.92 -7.07
N GLU A 240 15.14 2.06 -6.24
CA GLU A 240 16.47 1.57 -6.59
C GLU A 240 16.51 0.07 -6.88
N TRP A 241 15.71 -0.70 -6.15
CA TRP A 241 15.58 -2.13 -6.41
C TRP A 241 14.88 -2.38 -7.75
N SER A 242 13.73 -1.77 -7.98
CA SER A 242 12.94 -1.98 -9.19
C SER A 242 13.67 -1.52 -10.46
N ALA A 243 14.39 -0.41 -10.40
CA ALA A 243 15.16 0.14 -11.52
C ALA A 243 16.31 -0.78 -12.00
N LYS A 244 16.75 -1.72 -11.16
CA LYS A 244 17.76 -2.74 -11.48
C LYS A 244 17.15 -4.01 -12.09
N GLN A 245 15.84 -4.16 -12.03
CA GLN A 245 15.17 -5.34 -12.58
C GLN A 245 14.91 -5.14 -14.09
N LYS A 246 14.93 -6.25 -14.82
CA LYS A 246 14.60 -6.25 -16.25
C LYS A 246 13.13 -6.63 -16.44
N ASP A 247 12.41 -5.88 -17.27
CA ASP A 247 11.02 -6.15 -17.63
C ASP A 247 10.09 -6.31 -16.41
N LEU A 248 10.32 -5.47 -15.37
CA LEU A 248 9.59 -5.54 -14.12
C LEU A 248 9.14 -4.16 -13.64
N LEU A 249 7.87 -4.09 -13.26
CA LEU A 249 7.28 -2.98 -12.51
C LEU A 249 7.02 -3.45 -11.08
N LEU A 250 7.31 -2.62 -10.09
CA LEU A 250 7.03 -2.88 -8.68
C LEU A 250 5.84 -2.04 -8.23
N VAL A 251 4.87 -2.67 -7.58
CA VAL A 251 3.73 -1.98 -6.93
C VAL A 251 3.75 -2.32 -5.45
N THR A 252 3.76 -1.28 -4.59
CA THR A 252 3.70 -1.45 -3.13
C THR A 252 2.65 -0.56 -2.47
N GLY A 253 2.48 -0.69 -1.16
CA GLY A 253 1.81 0.20 -0.22
C GLY A 253 2.78 0.68 0.86
N HIS A 254 2.43 0.46 2.14
CA HIS A 254 3.24 0.59 3.35
C HIS A 254 3.64 2.03 3.74
N THR A 255 4.02 2.88 2.80
CA THR A 255 4.45 4.25 3.12
C THR A 255 3.29 5.25 3.17
N HIS A 256 2.08 4.84 2.78
CA HIS A 256 0.90 5.71 2.63
C HIS A 256 1.12 6.90 1.68
N GLN A 257 2.19 6.87 0.89
CA GLN A 257 2.53 7.95 -0.04
C GLN A 257 2.37 7.46 -1.49
N PRO A 258 1.37 7.95 -2.23
CA PRO A 258 1.18 7.54 -3.62
C PRO A 258 2.39 7.90 -4.48
N VAL A 259 2.92 6.90 -5.19
CA VAL A 259 4.01 7.05 -6.18
C VAL A 259 3.51 6.55 -7.51
N PHE A 260 3.82 7.28 -8.57
CA PHE A 260 3.48 6.90 -9.94
C PHE A 260 4.65 7.19 -10.87
N GLU A 261 5.05 6.22 -11.69
CA GLU A 261 6.25 6.28 -12.53
C GLU A 261 7.52 6.65 -11.71
N SER A 262 7.68 6.07 -10.53
CA SER A 262 8.77 6.35 -9.58
C SER A 262 8.78 7.77 -8.99
N LEU A 263 7.77 8.59 -9.26
CA LEU A 263 7.68 9.98 -8.80
C LEU A 263 6.57 10.15 -7.77
N THR A 264 6.87 10.86 -6.70
CA THR A 264 5.88 11.37 -5.75
C THR A 264 5.01 12.45 -6.39
N HIS A 265 3.90 12.81 -5.74
CA HIS A 265 3.03 13.87 -6.27
C HIS A 265 3.77 15.21 -6.46
N LEU A 266 4.63 15.57 -5.53
CA LEU A 266 5.38 16.82 -5.62
C LEU A 266 6.38 16.82 -6.78
N GLU A 267 7.10 15.72 -7.00
CA GLU A 267 8.03 15.57 -8.13
C GLU A 267 7.31 15.61 -9.48
N ARG A 268 6.11 15.02 -9.56
CA ARG A 268 5.27 15.13 -10.76
C ARG A 268 4.83 16.56 -11.03
N LEU A 269 4.45 17.32 -10.01
CA LEU A 269 4.14 18.75 -10.17
C LEU A 269 5.33 19.54 -10.68
N TYR A 270 6.54 19.26 -10.20
CA TYR A 270 7.76 19.90 -10.74
C TYR A 270 8.01 19.50 -12.19
N ARG A 271 7.83 18.22 -12.56
CA ARG A 271 7.94 17.77 -13.96
C ARG A 271 6.94 18.48 -14.87
N GLN A 272 5.70 18.60 -14.44
CA GLN A 272 4.64 19.33 -15.16
C GLN A 272 4.96 20.82 -15.27
N LEU A 273 5.50 21.43 -14.21
CA LEU A 273 5.91 22.84 -14.23
C LEU A 273 7.03 23.10 -15.26
N LEU A 274 7.99 22.19 -15.37
CA LEU A 274 9.04 22.30 -16.39
C LEU A 274 8.44 22.24 -17.80
N ALA A 275 7.56 21.29 -18.09
CA ALA A 275 6.88 21.19 -19.38
C ALA A 275 6.00 22.41 -19.67
N ALA A 276 5.31 22.97 -18.66
CA ALA A 276 4.53 24.20 -18.81
C ALA A 276 5.41 25.42 -19.14
N ARG A 277 6.61 25.51 -18.55
CA ARG A 277 7.58 26.57 -18.85
C ARG A 277 8.15 26.43 -20.25
N GLU A 278 8.49 25.24 -20.70
CA GLU A 278 8.95 24.95 -22.06
C GLU A 278 7.89 25.34 -23.10
N SER A 279 6.62 25.03 -22.82
CA SER A 279 5.48 25.36 -23.69
C SER A 279 4.97 26.81 -23.51
N LYS A 280 5.57 27.59 -22.60
CA LYS A 280 5.20 28.99 -22.26
C LYS A 280 3.71 29.13 -21.85
N ASN A 281 3.15 28.14 -21.16
CA ASN A 281 1.75 28.16 -20.70
C ASN A 281 1.67 28.87 -19.34
N GLU A 282 1.53 30.20 -19.33
CA GLU A 282 1.51 31.06 -18.14
C GLU A 282 0.42 30.67 -17.13
N LYS A 283 -0.76 30.25 -17.61
CA LYS A 283 -1.86 29.82 -16.74
C LYS A 283 -1.46 28.55 -15.99
N ALA A 284 -0.97 27.54 -16.71
CA ALA A 284 -0.52 26.29 -16.10
C ALA A 284 0.65 26.51 -15.13
N ILE A 285 1.60 27.41 -15.45
CA ILE A 285 2.71 27.78 -14.58
C ILE A 285 2.18 28.32 -13.24
N THR A 286 1.27 29.30 -13.28
CA THR A 286 0.71 29.93 -12.09
C THR A 286 -0.02 28.91 -11.20
N ASP A 287 -0.85 28.05 -11.81
CA ASP A 287 -1.61 27.02 -11.10
C ASP A 287 -0.68 25.97 -10.44
N LEU A 288 0.34 25.51 -11.17
CA LEU A 288 1.31 24.53 -10.68
C LEU A 288 2.21 25.10 -9.57
N GLU A 289 2.67 26.34 -9.69
CA GLU A 289 3.44 26.99 -8.63
C GLU A 289 2.60 27.18 -7.34
N GLY A 290 1.31 27.43 -7.48
CA GLY A 290 0.36 27.45 -6.34
C GLY A 290 0.25 26.10 -5.66
N GLN A 291 0.07 25.02 -6.42
CA GLN A 291 -0.01 23.65 -5.91
C GLN A 291 1.31 23.21 -5.24
N ILE A 292 2.45 23.51 -5.86
CA ILE A 292 3.78 23.19 -5.31
C ILE A 292 3.98 23.89 -3.96
N ARG A 293 3.65 25.20 -3.84
CA ARG A 293 3.75 25.93 -2.56
C ARG A 293 2.91 25.31 -1.47
N PHE A 294 1.71 24.84 -1.79
CA PHE A 294 0.82 24.20 -0.82
C PHE A 294 1.36 22.85 -0.38
N ARG A 295 1.81 22.03 -1.33
CA ARG A 295 2.25 20.64 -1.09
C ARG A 295 3.67 20.51 -0.54
N ARG A 296 4.54 21.50 -0.76
CA ARG A 296 5.96 21.43 -0.34
C ARG A 296 6.15 21.17 1.16
N LYS A 297 5.17 21.54 1.98
CA LYS A 297 5.22 21.33 3.43
C LYS A 297 4.99 19.86 3.83
N GLU A 298 4.47 19.04 2.93
CA GLU A 298 4.19 17.62 3.16
C GLU A 298 5.40 16.72 2.85
N TYR A 299 6.49 17.29 2.32
CA TYR A 299 7.67 16.55 1.86
C TYR A 299 8.94 17.17 2.40
N ASP A 300 9.76 16.35 3.06
CA ASP A 300 11.05 16.81 3.61
C ASP A 300 12.13 16.91 2.53
N HIS A 301 12.05 16.08 1.50
CA HIS A 301 13.04 16.01 0.45
C HIS A 301 12.41 15.75 -0.93
N ILE A 302 13.06 16.23 -1.95
CA ILE A 302 12.76 15.95 -3.38
C ILE A 302 14.02 15.33 -3.95
N ALA A 303 13.88 14.22 -4.68
CA ALA A 303 15.01 13.62 -5.37
C ALA A 303 15.60 14.62 -6.36
N THR A 304 16.90 14.90 -6.29
CA THR A 304 17.55 15.90 -7.14
C THR A 304 17.60 15.50 -8.62
N ASP A 305 17.50 14.20 -8.88
CA ASP A 305 17.60 13.58 -10.20
C ASP A 305 16.30 12.91 -10.66
N TYR A 306 15.15 13.34 -10.10
CA TYR A 306 13.82 12.77 -10.40
C TYR A 306 13.51 12.70 -11.92
N LEU A 307 14.08 13.58 -12.74
CA LEU A 307 13.89 13.56 -14.19
C LEU A 307 14.59 12.38 -14.89
N LYS A 308 15.58 11.75 -14.22
CA LYS A 308 16.35 10.62 -14.76
C LYS A 308 15.85 9.28 -14.24
N MET A 309 14.87 9.28 -13.33
CA MET A 309 14.36 8.06 -12.74
C MET A 309 13.61 7.22 -13.79
N LYS A 310 13.91 5.90 -13.80
CA LYS A 310 13.13 4.95 -14.61
C LYS A 310 11.73 4.79 -14.01
N PRO A 311 10.67 4.70 -14.80
CA PRO A 311 9.30 4.61 -14.32
C PRO A 311 8.91 3.17 -13.89
N THR A 312 9.69 2.57 -12.99
CA THR A 312 9.56 1.15 -12.61
C THR A 312 8.83 0.93 -11.29
N TYR A 313 8.59 2.01 -10.50
CA TYR A 313 8.01 1.91 -9.18
C TYR A 313 6.70 2.67 -9.06
N PHE A 314 5.72 2.01 -8.42
CA PHE A 314 4.39 2.52 -8.12
C PHE A 314 4.05 2.24 -6.66
N ASN A 315 3.29 3.14 -6.02
CA ASN A 315 2.76 2.93 -4.69
C ASN A 315 1.29 3.33 -4.67
N THR A 316 0.45 2.49 -4.10
CA THR A 316 -1.00 2.68 -4.04
C THR A 316 -1.41 3.88 -3.19
N GLY A 317 -0.54 4.37 -2.30
CA GLY A 317 -0.92 5.26 -1.21
C GLY A 317 -1.60 4.47 -0.09
N CYS A 318 -2.76 4.91 0.37
CA CYS A 318 -3.51 4.20 1.41
C CYS A 318 -5.03 4.37 1.29
N CYS A 319 -5.75 3.59 2.10
CA CYS A 319 -7.19 3.68 2.28
C CYS A 319 -7.58 4.22 3.67
N CYS A 320 -6.71 5.04 4.29
CA CYS A 320 -6.92 5.58 5.63
C CYS A 320 -6.47 7.05 5.77
N PHE A 321 -6.56 7.84 4.70
CA PHE A 321 -6.27 9.28 4.81
C PHE A 321 -7.23 9.97 5.77
N THR A 322 -6.72 10.94 6.53
CA THR A 322 -7.48 11.65 7.57
C THR A 322 -8.69 12.43 7.04
N ASP A 323 -8.65 12.86 5.77
CA ASP A 323 -9.75 13.50 5.05
C ASP A 323 -10.81 12.52 4.52
N GLY A 324 -10.58 11.21 4.71
CA GLY A 324 -11.47 10.15 4.24
C GLY A 324 -11.27 9.74 2.78
N ASP A 325 -10.33 10.33 2.10
CA ASP A 325 -9.97 9.95 0.75
C ASP A 325 -9.24 8.60 0.74
N ILE A 326 -9.28 7.90 -0.39
CA ILE A 326 -8.50 6.68 -0.61
C ILE A 326 -7.82 6.74 -1.98
N THR A 327 -6.68 6.10 -2.10
CA THR A 327 -5.97 5.96 -3.37
C THR A 327 -5.69 4.50 -3.70
N GLY A 328 -5.51 4.20 -4.97
CA GLY A 328 -5.19 2.85 -5.44
C GLY A 328 -4.64 2.85 -6.86
N ILE A 329 -4.17 1.69 -7.29
CA ILE A 329 -3.68 1.47 -8.65
C ILE A 329 -4.69 0.59 -9.40
N GLU A 330 -5.14 1.08 -10.56
CA GLU A 330 -5.91 0.29 -11.53
C GLU A 330 -5.00 -0.22 -12.64
N ILE A 331 -5.28 -1.45 -13.08
CA ILE A 331 -4.71 -2.03 -14.30
C ILE A 331 -5.89 -2.49 -15.16
N GLU A 332 -6.06 -1.89 -16.33
CA GLU A 332 -7.15 -2.22 -17.25
C GLU A 332 -6.66 -2.11 -18.69
N GLY A 333 -6.78 -3.21 -19.45
CA GLY A 333 -6.23 -3.28 -20.80
C GLY A 333 -4.70 -3.09 -20.78
N ASN A 334 -4.21 -2.07 -21.46
CA ASN A 334 -2.80 -1.68 -21.46
C ASN A 334 -2.52 -0.43 -20.59
N ASP A 335 -3.47 -0.02 -19.75
CA ASP A 335 -3.30 1.16 -18.92
C ASP A 335 -3.04 0.82 -17.47
N ILE A 336 -2.12 1.55 -16.84
CA ILE A 336 -1.99 1.68 -15.39
C ILE A 336 -2.46 3.07 -15.00
N ARG A 337 -3.28 3.16 -13.96
CA ARG A 337 -3.80 4.43 -13.44
C ARG A 337 -3.60 4.52 -11.94
N LEU A 338 -3.21 5.68 -11.45
CA LEU A 338 -3.35 6.07 -10.05
C LEU A 338 -4.72 6.73 -9.91
N VAL A 339 -5.56 6.19 -9.06
CA VAL A 339 -6.92 6.69 -8.83
C VAL A 339 -7.11 7.15 -7.39
N LYS A 340 -8.00 8.10 -7.23
CA LYS A 340 -8.43 8.62 -5.93
C LYS A 340 -9.95 8.56 -5.85
N TRP A 341 -10.45 8.10 -4.72
CA TRP A 341 -11.85 8.24 -4.33
C TRP A 341 -11.94 9.30 -3.24
N LEU A 342 -12.80 10.25 -3.45
CA LEU A 342 -12.99 11.38 -2.53
C LEU A 342 -14.47 11.74 -2.45
N TYR A 343 -14.84 12.37 -1.33
CA TYR A 343 -16.19 12.85 -1.15
C TYR A 343 -16.30 14.30 -1.65
N GLU A 344 -17.10 14.52 -2.68
CA GLU A 344 -17.29 15.83 -3.30
C GLU A 344 -18.76 16.00 -3.69
N SER A 345 -19.32 17.19 -3.43
CA SER A 345 -20.71 17.54 -3.80
C SER A 345 -21.76 16.53 -3.31
N GLY A 346 -21.55 15.92 -2.14
CA GLY A 346 -22.52 15.00 -1.53
C GLY A 346 -22.40 13.54 -1.99
N ALA A 347 -21.37 13.20 -2.76
CA ALA A 347 -21.15 11.85 -3.25
C ALA A 347 -19.68 11.44 -3.25
N SER A 348 -19.42 10.13 -3.12
CA SER A 348 -18.09 9.57 -3.36
C SER A 348 -17.86 9.49 -4.86
N ILE A 349 -16.82 10.13 -5.35
CA ILE A 349 -16.45 10.15 -6.76
C ILE A 349 -15.07 9.52 -7.00
N ARG A 350 -14.91 8.87 -8.16
CA ARG A 350 -13.64 8.37 -8.64
C ARG A 350 -12.95 9.42 -9.51
N ARG A 351 -11.71 9.75 -9.19
CA ARG A 351 -10.87 10.64 -10.00
C ARG A 351 -9.59 9.92 -10.42
N VAL A 352 -9.27 9.93 -11.70
CA VAL A 352 -7.96 9.50 -12.21
C VAL A 352 -6.98 10.64 -11.96
N LEU A 353 -5.92 10.37 -11.19
CA LEU A 353 -4.86 11.33 -10.90
C LEU A 353 -3.77 11.28 -11.96
N GLU A 354 -3.38 10.07 -12.35
CA GLU A 354 -2.33 9.80 -13.34
C GLU A 354 -2.70 8.56 -14.15
N GLN A 355 -2.26 8.51 -15.40
CA GLN A 355 -2.43 7.36 -16.28
C GLN A 355 -1.24 7.25 -17.23
N ILE A 356 -0.81 6.01 -17.48
CA ILE A 356 0.19 5.70 -18.51
C ILE A 356 -0.18 4.40 -19.21
N ASN A 357 0.15 4.35 -20.51
CA ASN A 357 0.02 3.11 -21.27
C ASN A 357 1.25 2.22 -21.08
N LEU A 358 1.03 0.92 -20.88
CA LEU A 358 2.11 -0.05 -20.64
C LEU A 358 3.07 -0.16 -21.84
N GLU A 359 2.62 0.09 -23.06
CA GLU A 359 3.51 0.09 -24.24
C GLU A 359 4.51 1.24 -24.16
N GLU A 360 4.01 2.46 -23.87
CA GLU A 360 4.87 3.63 -23.65
C GLU A 360 5.81 3.41 -22.47
N LEU A 361 5.28 2.86 -21.37
CA LEU A 361 6.06 2.58 -20.16
C LEU A 361 7.21 1.60 -20.43
N THR A 362 6.94 0.53 -21.22
CA THR A 362 7.95 -0.50 -21.53
C THR A 362 9.08 -0.03 -22.42
N GLU A 363 8.90 1.07 -23.16
CA GLU A 363 9.98 1.69 -23.94
C GLU A 363 10.97 2.48 -23.08
N ARG A 364 10.56 2.81 -21.84
CA ARG A 364 11.32 3.65 -20.90
C ARG A 364 12.00 2.85 -19.76
N ILE A 365 11.80 1.53 -19.68
CA ILE A 365 12.36 0.65 -18.62
C ILE A 365 13.38 -0.35 -19.13
#